data_060306c6cbb885a45dd72e8733e28593
#
_entry.id   060306c6cbb885a45dd72e8733e28593
#
_cell.length_a   1.000
_cell.length_b   1.000
_cell.length_c   1.000
_cell.angle_alpha   90.00
_cell.angle_beta   90.00
_cell.angle_gamma   90.00
#
_symmetry.space_group_name_H-M   'P 1'
#
loop_
_entity.id
_entity.type
_entity.pdbx_description
1 polymer ?
#
loop_
_entity_poly.entity_id
_entity_poly.type
_entity_poly.pdbx_seq_one_letter_code
_entity_poly.pdbx_strand_id
1 'polypeptide(L)'
;MSPAQKKTKPANKNKAKPAAPKKTAVKSKSPKTEPASRKPKTLTFSPELKIYPTPALLFEETAPWIMKVAREAVDARGRFVAALSGGNTPKVLFQQLTEEPYLSLMPWAKTFLFWVDERHVPFTDATSNFRMTQEYLLSKVRIPPSQIFPMSDGSLPVEQAASLYEIKMGRFFGRGALPRFDLTLLGMGDDGHTASLFPGMDQVNEADKWVVGYFVDRERKERVSLTFPVLNASRHLLMMMEGQKKAERLKDVLEGSSNPPRYPVQHLRPTDGKLIFAMDAAAASLLKKKS
;
A
#
# COMPACT_ATOMS: atom_id res chain seq x y z
N MET A 1 7.55 -56.42 -44.48
CA MET A 1 6.91 -57.74 -44.27
C MET A 1 5.83 -57.55 -43.21
N SER A 2 4.58 -57.49 -43.62
CA SER A 2 3.38 -57.64 -42.82
C SER A 2 3.01 -59.12 -42.75
N PRO A 3 2.30 -59.64 -41.72
CA PRO A 3 0.83 -59.71 -41.78
C PRO A 3 0.15 -59.53 -40.38
N ALA A 4 -1.01 -58.92 -40.36
CA ALA A 4 -2.37 -59.34 -40.59
C ALA A 4 -3.16 -59.75 -39.32
N GLN A 5 -4.12 -58.95 -39.03
CA GLN A 5 -5.54 -59.12 -38.60
C GLN A 5 -5.95 -60.43 -37.90
N LYS A 6 -6.76 -60.23 -36.79
CA LYS A 6 -8.02 -60.96 -36.64
C LYS A 6 -9.02 -60.18 -35.77
N LYS A 7 -10.17 -59.90 -36.39
CA LYS A 7 -11.45 -59.43 -35.82
C LYS A 7 -12.20 -60.60 -35.17
N THR A 8 -12.87 -60.38 -34.04
CA THR A 8 -14.13 -61.08 -33.76
C THR A 8 -15.04 -60.17 -32.84
N LYS A 9 -16.25 -59.95 -33.35
CA LYS A 9 -17.52 -59.55 -32.68
C LYS A 9 -18.44 -60.79 -32.85
N PRO A 10 -19.66 -60.84 -32.23
CA PRO A 10 -20.28 -60.30 -31.03
C PRO A 10 -21.04 -61.40 -30.22
N ALA A 11 -21.58 -61.05 -29.05
CA ALA A 11 -22.78 -61.76 -28.55
C ALA A 11 -23.56 -60.87 -27.56
N ASN A 12 -24.78 -60.67 -27.93
CA ASN A 12 -25.89 -60.04 -27.26
C ASN A 12 -26.60 -61.04 -26.32
N LYS A 13 -26.95 -60.67 -25.10
CA LYS A 13 -28.13 -61.23 -24.42
C LYS A 13 -28.66 -60.33 -23.29
N ASN A 14 -29.87 -60.01 -23.48
CA ASN A 14 -30.94 -59.42 -22.66
C ASN A 14 -31.06 -59.82 -21.17
N LYS A 15 -31.76 -58.91 -20.46
CA LYS A 15 -32.64 -59.03 -19.28
C LYS A 15 -31.98 -58.66 -17.97
N ALA A 16 -32.51 -57.79 -17.13
CA ALA A 16 -33.83 -57.53 -16.64
C ALA A 16 -33.84 -56.25 -15.81
N LYS A 17 -34.96 -55.55 -15.78
CA LYS A 17 -35.23 -54.33 -15.02
C LYS A 17 -35.72 -54.72 -13.61
N PRO A 18 -35.21 -54.16 -12.51
CA PRO A 18 -35.93 -54.13 -11.23
C PRO A 18 -36.50 -52.76 -10.90
N ALA A 19 -37.62 -52.76 -10.21
CA ALA A 19 -38.54 -51.68 -9.90
C ALA A 19 -37.98 -50.63 -8.96
N ALA A 20 -38.49 -49.38 -9.10
CA ALA A 20 -38.20 -48.24 -8.24
C ALA A 20 -38.84 -48.32 -6.86
N PRO A 21 -38.16 -47.93 -5.77
CA PRO A 21 -38.79 -47.73 -4.47
C PRO A 21 -39.38 -46.32 -4.33
N LYS A 22 -40.56 -46.26 -3.72
CA LYS A 22 -41.39 -45.10 -3.42
C LYS A 22 -40.62 -44.03 -2.59
N LYS A 23 -40.68 -42.78 -3.04
CA LYS A 23 -40.21 -41.61 -2.31
C LYS A 23 -41.16 -41.24 -1.18
N THR A 24 -40.72 -41.40 0.06
CA THR A 24 -41.32 -40.74 1.23
C THR A 24 -40.67 -39.36 1.39
N ALA A 25 -41.48 -38.30 1.19
CA ALA A 25 -41.03 -36.91 1.35
C ALA A 25 -40.98 -36.55 2.82
N VAL A 26 -39.77 -36.39 3.32
CA VAL A 26 -39.54 -35.72 4.62
C VAL A 26 -39.29 -34.24 4.35
N LYS A 27 -40.24 -33.38 4.73
CA LYS A 27 -40.08 -31.91 4.70
C LYS A 27 -39.14 -31.48 5.83
N SER A 28 -37.88 -31.27 5.55
CA SER A 28 -36.98 -30.53 6.44
C SER A 28 -37.09 -29.04 6.16
N LYS A 29 -37.66 -28.27 7.06
CA LYS A 29 -37.61 -26.82 7.11
C LYS A 29 -36.21 -26.41 7.58
N SER A 30 -35.34 -26.00 6.64
CA SER A 30 -34.10 -25.27 6.97
C SER A 30 -34.46 -23.80 7.25
N PRO A 31 -33.96 -23.19 8.31
CA PRO A 31 -34.12 -21.75 8.51
C PRO A 31 -33.33 -21.00 7.45
N LYS A 32 -34.02 -20.19 6.63
CA LYS A 32 -33.41 -19.20 5.76
C LYS A 32 -32.85 -18.08 6.64
N THR A 33 -31.58 -18.12 6.94
CA THR A 33 -30.84 -16.94 7.36
C THR A 33 -30.52 -16.13 6.10
N GLU A 34 -31.29 -15.08 5.84
CA GLU A 34 -30.91 -14.05 4.90
C GLU A 34 -29.59 -13.41 5.38
N PRO A 35 -28.55 -13.29 4.53
CA PRO A 35 -27.39 -12.50 4.86
C PRO A 35 -27.85 -11.05 4.96
N ALA A 36 -27.73 -10.44 6.14
CA ALA A 36 -27.98 -9.03 6.34
C ALA A 36 -27.14 -8.24 5.31
N SER A 37 -27.81 -7.57 4.38
CA SER A 37 -27.19 -6.70 3.42
C SER A 37 -26.59 -5.51 4.18
N ARG A 38 -25.31 -5.59 4.52
CA ARG A 38 -24.56 -4.43 4.98
C ARG A 38 -24.50 -3.45 3.81
N LYS A 39 -25.22 -2.33 3.92
CA LYS A 39 -25.07 -1.21 3.00
C LYS A 39 -23.59 -0.88 2.86
N PRO A 40 -23.05 -0.70 1.66
CA PRO A 40 -21.64 -0.36 1.48
C PRO A 40 -21.36 0.90 2.30
N LYS A 41 -20.35 0.83 3.17
CA LYS A 41 -19.92 1.95 4.00
C LYS A 41 -19.33 3.01 3.07
N THR A 42 -19.94 4.17 2.97
CA THR A 42 -19.36 5.29 2.20
C THR A 42 -18.05 5.69 2.88
N LEU A 43 -16.93 5.43 2.23
CA LEU A 43 -15.62 5.81 2.73
C LEU A 43 -15.44 7.31 2.56
N THR A 44 -15.10 8.01 3.64
CA THR A 44 -14.89 9.46 3.66
C THR A 44 -13.42 9.76 3.91
N PHE A 45 -12.93 10.87 3.34
CA PHE A 45 -11.65 11.44 3.71
C PHE A 45 -11.77 12.06 5.11
N SER A 46 -11.19 11.39 6.10
CA SER A 46 -11.28 11.82 7.51
C SER A 46 -9.99 11.43 8.25
N PRO A 47 -8.90 12.19 8.09
CA PRO A 47 -7.64 11.92 8.79
C PRO A 47 -7.75 12.26 10.29
N GLU A 48 -7.07 11.46 11.11
CA GLU A 48 -6.70 11.81 12.47
C GLU A 48 -5.55 12.82 12.40
N LEU A 49 -5.71 14.00 13.01
CA LEU A 49 -4.69 15.04 13.03
C LEU A 49 -3.83 14.92 14.28
N LYS A 50 -2.50 14.89 14.10
CA LYS A 50 -1.50 14.97 15.17
C LYS A 50 -0.62 16.18 14.91
N ILE A 51 -0.78 17.21 15.71
CA ILE A 51 -0.06 18.47 15.57
C ILE A 51 0.95 18.59 16.69
N TYR A 52 2.21 18.74 16.35
CA TYR A 52 3.33 18.84 17.28
C TYR A 52 3.88 20.27 17.27
N PRO A 53 4.33 20.79 18.43
CA PRO A 53 4.85 22.15 18.53
C PRO A 53 6.01 22.46 17.58
N THR A 54 6.89 21.49 17.36
CA THR A 54 8.11 21.64 16.56
C THR A 54 8.34 20.43 15.64
N PRO A 55 9.15 20.57 14.56
CA PRO A 55 9.58 19.43 13.77
C PRO A 55 10.30 18.36 14.59
N ALA A 56 11.13 18.75 15.59
CA ALA A 56 11.81 17.81 16.45
C ALA A 56 10.83 16.90 17.19
N LEU A 57 9.82 17.48 17.85
CA LEU A 57 8.77 16.72 18.53
C LEU A 57 7.93 15.87 17.59
N LEU A 58 7.72 16.29 16.33
CA LEU A 58 7.05 15.46 15.33
C LEU A 58 7.81 14.13 15.15
N PHE A 59 9.12 14.17 15.03
CA PHE A 59 9.91 12.94 14.83
C PHE A 59 10.07 12.15 16.14
N GLU A 60 10.32 12.82 17.26
CA GLU A 60 10.46 12.21 18.60
C GLU A 60 9.21 11.40 19.00
N GLU A 61 8.01 11.90 18.67
CA GLU A 61 6.74 11.24 18.99
C GLU A 61 6.32 10.21 17.91
N THR A 62 6.74 10.42 16.66
CA THR A 62 6.39 9.50 15.57
C THR A 62 7.22 8.22 15.60
N ALA A 63 8.51 8.30 15.95
CA ALA A 63 9.40 7.13 15.99
C ALA A 63 8.94 6.04 16.98
N PRO A 64 8.60 6.34 18.27
CA PRO A 64 8.06 5.33 19.18
C PRO A 64 6.70 4.77 18.73
N TRP A 65 5.86 5.59 18.08
CA TRP A 65 4.61 5.10 17.52
C TRP A 65 4.85 4.09 16.39
N ILE A 66 5.80 4.35 15.47
CA ILE A 66 6.20 3.40 14.42
C ILE A 66 6.73 2.10 15.02
N MET A 67 7.60 2.20 16.03
CA MET A 67 8.13 1.03 16.73
C MET A 67 7.01 0.19 17.36
N LYS A 68 6.02 0.83 17.99
CA LYS A 68 4.83 0.16 18.52
C LYS A 68 4.07 -0.58 17.43
N VAL A 69 3.75 0.09 16.30
CA VAL A 69 3.07 -0.53 15.14
C VAL A 69 3.86 -1.71 14.60
N ALA A 70 5.19 -1.58 14.51
CA ALA A 70 6.05 -2.67 14.04
C ALA A 70 6.02 -3.89 14.95
N ARG A 71 6.08 -3.70 16.27
CA ARG A 71 6.00 -4.78 17.26
C ARG A 71 4.63 -5.46 17.24
N GLU A 72 3.55 -4.68 17.28
CA GLU A 72 2.19 -5.22 17.18
C GLU A 72 1.97 -6.00 15.88
N ALA A 73 2.57 -5.57 14.77
CA ALA A 73 2.53 -6.29 13.50
C ALA A 73 3.27 -7.63 13.60
N VAL A 74 4.44 -7.66 14.21
CA VAL A 74 5.23 -8.89 14.42
C VAL A 74 4.50 -9.84 15.37
N ASP A 75 3.94 -9.35 16.47
CA ASP A 75 3.20 -10.18 17.42
C ASP A 75 1.95 -10.81 16.78
N ALA A 76 1.23 -10.04 15.99
CA ALA A 76 -0.01 -10.50 15.36
C ALA A 76 0.19 -11.35 14.09
N ARG A 77 1.26 -11.13 13.31
CA ARG A 77 1.45 -11.69 11.96
C ARG A 77 2.85 -12.23 11.67
N GLY A 78 3.75 -12.25 12.68
CA GLY A 78 5.11 -12.74 12.56
C GLY A 78 6.07 -11.83 11.78
N ARG A 79 5.57 -10.71 11.24
CA ARG A 79 6.36 -9.76 10.42
C ARG A 79 5.75 -8.36 10.46
N PHE A 80 6.59 -7.37 10.18
CA PHE A 80 6.19 -5.98 9.91
C PHE A 80 6.46 -5.65 8.45
N VAL A 81 5.46 -5.16 7.72
CA VAL A 81 5.56 -4.83 6.30
C VAL A 81 5.25 -3.35 6.11
N ALA A 82 6.24 -2.58 5.67
CA ALA A 82 6.09 -1.15 5.46
C ALA A 82 6.35 -0.74 4.00
N ALA A 83 5.59 0.25 3.51
CA ALA A 83 5.86 0.95 2.27
C ALA A 83 6.38 2.36 2.58
N LEU A 84 7.53 2.72 2.01
CA LEU A 84 8.29 3.92 2.32
C LEU A 84 8.16 4.97 1.22
N SER A 85 8.07 6.24 1.60
CA SER A 85 8.18 7.39 0.71
C SER A 85 9.58 7.99 0.75
N GLY A 86 9.92 8.75 -0.29
CA GLY A 86 11.09 9.60 -0.32
C GLY A 86 10.83 11.01 0.20
N GLY A 87 11.87 11.85 0.17
CA GLY A 87 11.80 13.25 0.55
C GLY A 87 12.49 13.59 1.87
N ASN A 88 12.48 14.87 2.24
CA ASN A 88 13.24 15.36 3.40
C ASN A 88 12.65 14.87 4.74
N THR A 89 11.34 14.90 4.89
CA THR A 89 10.68 14.47 6.14
C THR A 89 10.92 12.99 6.43
N PRO A 90 10.74 12.02 5.50
CA PRO A 90 11.15 10.64 5.72
C PRO A 90 12.64 10.45 5.99
N LYS A 91 13.52 11.25 5.38
CA LYS A 91 14.96 11.21 5.64
C LYS A 91 15.28 11.44 7.12
N VAL A 92 14.70 12.49 7.73
CA VAL A 92 14.91 12.79 9.17
C VAL A 92 14.36 11.67 10.05
N LEU A 93 13.17 11.14 9.72
CA LEU A 93 12.59 10.00 10.41
C LEU A 93 13.50 8.76 10.34
N PHE A 94 14.10 8.48 9.19
CA PHE A 94 15.02 7.34 9.04
C PHE A 94 16.26 7.51 9.89
N GLN A 95 16.83 8.72 9.95
CA GLN A 95 17.94 9.02 10.86
C GLN A 95 17.54 8.75 12.32
N GLN A 96 16.37 9.24 12.76
CA GLN A 96 15.86 9.00 14.11
C GLN A 96 15.70 7.50 14.42
N LEU A 97 15.19 6.71 13.48
CA LEU A 97 15.01 5.27 13.64
C LEU A 97 16.36 4.49 13.69
N THR A 98 17.47 5.12 13.27
CA THR A 98 18.82 4.54 13.35
C THR A 98 19.60 4.93 14.62
N GLU A 99 18.97 5.70 15.50
CA GLU A 99 19.53 6.06 16.82
C GLU A 99 18.90 5.21 17.92
N GLU A 100 19.59 5.09 19.06
CA GLU A 100 19.02 4.42 20.22
C GLU A 100 17.86 5.25 20.82
N PRO A 101 16.82 4.63 21.33
CA PRO A 101 16.66 3.19 21.54
C PRO A 101 16.09 2.43 20.32
N TYR A 102 15.73 3.11 19.23
CA TYR A 102 15.02 2.50 18.08
C TYR A 102 15.90 1.53 17.30
N LEU A 103 17.21 1.84 17.17
CA LEU A 103 18.18 0.98 16.51
C LEU A 103 18.13 -0.45 17.07
N SER A 104 18.13 -0.58 18.40
CA SER A 104 18.11 -1.87 19.10
C SER A 104 16.69 -2.45 19.24
N LEU A 105 15.66 -1.61 19.39
CA LEU A 105 14.32 -2.06 19.77
C LEU A 105 13.39 -2.34 18.59
N MET A 106 13.67 -1.82 17.40
CA MET A 106 12.90 -2.14 16.20
C MET A 106 13.12 -3.59 15.76
N PRO A 107 12.09 -4.30 15.31
CA PRO A 107 12.20 -5.70 14.89
C PRO A 107 12.76 -5.82 13.47
N TRP A 108 13.97 -5.30 13.21
CA TRP A 108 14.57 -5.21 11.88
C TRP A 108 14.66 -6.55 11.15
N ALA A 109 14.98 -7.63 11.87
CA ALA A 109 15.07 -8.97 11.30
C ALA A 109 13.74 -9.53 10.79
N LYS A 110 12.59 -8.93 11.20
CA LYS A 110 11.24 -9.28 10.78
C LYS A 110 10.56 -8.17 9.98
N THR A 111 11.33 -7.15 9.55
CA THR A 111 10.84 -5.99 8.79
C THR A 111 11.02 -6.23 7.29
N PHE A 112 9.95 -5.99 6.53
CA PHE A 112 9.91 -6.08 5.08
C PHE A 112 9.60 -4.70 4.50
N LEU A 113 10.45 -4.22 3.58
CA LEU A 113 10.35 -2.87 3.06
C LEU A 113 10.01 -2.86 1.58
N PHE A 114 9.02 -2.05 1.25
CA PHE A 114 8.56 -1.68 -0.08
C PHE A 114 8.63 -0.16 -0.24
N TRP A 115 8.39 0.35 -1.45
CA TRP A 115 8.31 1.78 -1.72
C TRP A 115 6.91 2.14 -2.21
N VAL A 116 6.42 3.33 -1.86
CA VAL A 116 5.12 3.85 -2.34
C VAL A 116 5.24 4.41 -3.74
N ASP A 117 6.41 5.00 -4.04
CA ASP A 117 6.74 5.52 -5.36
C ASP A 117 8.25 5.59 -5.55
N GLU A 118 8.67 5.69 -6.78
CA GLU A 118 10.08 5.87 -7.15
C GLU A 118 10.21 6.73 -8.40
N ARG A 119 11.32 7.46 -8.45
CA ARG A 119 11.80 8.06 -9.67
C ARG A 119 12.44 6.95 -10.49
N HIS A 120 11.97 6.78 -11.71
CA HIS A 120 12.46 5.72 -12.59
C HIS A 120 13.86 6.04 -13.11
N VAL A 121 14.85 5.89 -12.23
CA VAL A 121 16.28 6.22 -12.43
C VAL A 121 17.15 5.13 -11.80
N PRO A 122 18.44 5.03 -12.16
CA PRO A 122 19.36 4.12 -11.48
C PRO A 122 19.41 4.36 -9.97
N PHE A 123 19.61 3.30 -9.19
CA PHE A 123 19.73 3.40 -7.72
C PHE A 123 20.88 4.29 -7.24
N THR A 124 21.82 4.63 -8.13
CA THR A 124 22.91 5.57 -7.83
C THR A 124 22.54 7.05 -8.07
N ASP A 125 21.39 7.32 -8.69
CA ASP A 125 20.92 8.68 -8.95
C ASP A 125 20.55 9.40 -7.64
N ALA A 126 20.94 10.67 -7.53
CA ALA A 126 20.69 11.47 -6.32
C ALA A 126 19.18 11.69 -6.04
N THR A 127 18.33 11.50 -7.03
CA THR A 127 16.87 11.64 -6.89
C THR A 127 16.15 10.34 -6.54
N SER A 128 16.86 9.19 -6.49
CA SER A 128 16.25 7.90 -6.14
C SER A 128 15.81 7.85 -4.67
N ASN A 129 14.57 7.42 -4.44
CA ASN A 129 14.03 7.17 -3.10
C ASN A 129 14.73 5.98 -2.46
N PHE A 130 15.06 4.95 -3.24
CA PHE A 130 15.82 3.80 -2.76
C PHE A 130 17.22 4.22 -2.28
N ARG A 131 17.94 5.03 -3.07
CA ARG A 131 19.26 5.55 -2.66
C ARG A 131 19.18 6.30 -1.33
N MET A 132 18.22 7.20 -1.20
CA MET A 132 18.00 7.94 0.04
C MET A 132 17.76 6.98 1.21
N THR A 133 16.90 5.97 1.02
CA THR A 133 16.63 4.96 2.06
C THR A 133 17.89 4.13 2.36
N GLN A 134 18.68 3.77 1.34
CA GLN A 134 19.95 3.07 1.52
C GLN A 134 20.91 3.88 2.39
N GLU A 135 21.06 5.16 2.11
CA GLU A 135 21.98 6.06 2.81
C GLU A 135 21.56 6.32 4.27
N TYR A 136 20.28 6.60 4.51
CA TYR A 136 19.80 7.08 5.81
C TYR A 136 19.20 6.00 6.71
N LEU A 137 18.92 4.80 6.18
CA LEU A 137 18.34 3.69 6.94
C LEU A 137 19.11 2.38 6.72
N LEU A 138 19.08 1.83 5.50
CA LEU A 138 19.48 0.44 5.25
C LEU A 138 20.96 0.17 5.53
N SER A 139 21.85 1.16 5.37
CA SER A 139 23.27 1.04 5.70
C SER A 139 23.55 0.92 7.20
N LYS A 140 22.57 1.23 8.06
CA LYS A 140 22.72 1.32 9.52
C LYS A 140 21.94 0.24 10.27
N VAL A 141 20.93 -0.37 9.66
CA VAL A 141 20.06 -1.39 10.28
C VAL A 141 20.25 -2.77 9.66
N ARG A 142 19.96 -3.83 10.43
CA ARG A 142 20.17 -5.21 9.98
C ARG A 142 18.87 -5.81 9.44
N ILE A 143 18.43 -5.35 8.25
CA ILE A 143 17.33 -5.97 7.51
C ILE A 143 17.93 -6.95 6.49
N PRO A 144 17.51 -8.23 6.45
CA PRO A 144 17.95 -9.18 5.44
C PRO A 144 17.69 -8.65 4.02
N PRO A 145 18.64 -8.75 3.07
CA PRO A 145 18.44 -8.27 1.70
C PRO A 145 17.20 -8.86 1.00
N SER A 146 16.82 -10.09 1.32
CA SER A 146 15.62 -10.75 0.81
C SER A 146 14.29 -10.14 1.29
N GLN A 147 14.35 -9.22 2.26
CA GLN A 147 13.21 -8.49 2.82
C GLN A 147 13.10 -7.05 2.30
N ILE A 148 13.97 -6.66 1.35
CA ILE A 148 14.02 -5.33 0.75
C ILE A 148 13.57 -5.44 -0.70
N PHE A 149 12.48 -4.75 -1.06
CA PHE A 149 11.82 -4.81 -2.37
C PHE A 149 11.84 -3.45 -3.07
N PRO A 150 12.97 -3.04 -3.66
CA PRO A 150 13.05 -1.78 -4.39
C PRO A 150 12.14 -1.81 -5.63
N MET A 151 11.56 -0.64 -5.95
CA MET A 151 10.50 -0.52 -6.93
C MET A 151 11.04 -0.57 -8.36
N SER A 152 12.04 0.24 -8.67
CA SER A 152 12.61 0.35 -10.01
C SER A 152 14.05 0.86 -9.96
N ASP A 153 14.89 0.43 -10.89
CA ASP A 153 16.29 0.85 -11.07
C ASP A 153 16.52 1.59 -12.41
N GLY A 154 15.44 1.92 -13.12
CA GLY A 154 15.52 2.62 -14.40
C GLY A 154 16.02 1.78 -15.59
N SER A 155 16.23 0.48 -15.42
CA SER A 155 16.83 -0.38 -16.47
C SER A 155 15.85 -0.87 -17.53
N LEU A 156 14.54 -0.81 -17.27
CA LEU A 156 13.47 -1.28 -18.14
C LEU A 156 12.55 -0.12 -18.54
N PRO A 157 11.73 -0.24 -19.59
CA PRO A 157 10.62 0.69 -19.80
C PRO A 157 9.74 0.82 -18.54
N VAL A 158 9.29 2.03 -18.23
CA VAL A 158 8.64 2.37 -16.96
C VAL A 158 7.39 1.53 -16.67
N GLU A 159 6.59 1.21 -17.68
CA GLU A 159 5.40 0.36 -17.55
C GLU A 159 5.77 -1.10 -17.24
N GLN A 160 6.89 -1.57 -17.80
CA GLN A 160 7.40 -2.92 -17.50
C GLN A 160 7.95 -2.98 -16.07
N ALA A 161 8.65 -1.94 -15.62
CA ALA A 161 9.12 -1.84 -14.24
C ALA A 161 7.95 -1.87 -13.25
N ALA A 162 6.88 -1.13 -13.52
CA ALA A 162 5.64 -1.16 -12.72
C ALA A 162 5.02 -2.57 -12.68
N SER A 163 4.89 -3.23 -13.84
CA SER A 163 4.34 -4.58 -13.94
C SER A 163 5.18 -5.61 -13.17
N LEU A 164 6.51 -5.50 -13.25
CA LEU A 164 7.41 -6.39 -12.50
C LEU A 164 7.31 -6.15 -10.98
N TYR A 165 7.16 -4.91 -10.56
CA TYR A 165 6.96 -4.61 -9.14
C TYR A 165 5.64 -5.19 -8.63
N GLU A 166 4.56 -5.07 -9.41
CA GLU A 166 3.28 -5.70 -9.10
C GLU A 166 3.39 -7.23 -8.99
N ILE A 167 4.15 -7.87 -9.89
CA ILE A 167 4.43 -9.32 -9.81
C ILE A 167 5.19 -9.67 -8.53
N LYS A 168 6.21 -8.88 -8.14
CA LYS A 168 6.95 -9.07 -6.89
C LYS A 168 6.01 -8.96 -5.67
N MET A 169 5.14 -7.95 -5.65
CA MET A 169 4.13 -7.78 -4.62
C MET A 169 3.15 -8.96 -4.58
N GLY A 170 2.67 -9.42 -5.73
CA GLY A 170 1.77 -10.58 -5.83
C GLY A 170 2.38 -11.88 -5.32
N ARG A 171 3.69 -12.08 -5.50
CA ARG A 171 4.42 -13.22 -4.93
C ARG A 171 4.54 -13.14 -3.41
N PHE A 172 4.66 -11.94 -2.85
CA PHE A 172 4.81 -11.73 -1.42
C PHE A 172 3.46 -11.74 -0.66
N PHE A 173 2.45 -11.03 -1.18
CA PHE A 173 1.14 -10.89 -0.51
C PHE A 173 0.14 -11.98 -0.91
N GLY A 174 0.35 -12.68 -2.03
CA GLY A 174 -0.64 -13.52 -2.69
C GLY A 174 -1.47 -12.73 -3.72
N ARG A 175 -2.19 -13.44 -4.60
CA ARG A 175 -2.93 -12.83 -5.72
C ARG A 175 -4.44 -12.67 -5.49
N GLY A 176 -4.96 -13.09 -4.37
CA GLY A 176 -6.41 -13.12 -4.11
C GLY A 176 -7.00 -11.85 -3.48
N ALA A 177 -6.15 -10.93 -3.01
CA ALA A 177 -6.55 -9.71 -2.32
C ALA A 177 -5.52 -8.60 -2.54
N LEU A 178 -5.93 -7.34 -2.32
CA LEU A 178 -5.02 -6.20 -2.36
C LEU A 178 -3.88 -6.36 -1.35
N PRO A 179 -2.64 -5.94 -1.71
CA PRO A 179 -1.53 -5.85 -0.79
C PRO A 179 -1.89 -5.02 0.43
N ARG A 180 -1.64 -5.55 1.63
CA ARG A 180 -2.00 -4.86 2.86
C ARG A 180 -0.78 -4.61 3.72
N PHE A 181 -0.24 -3.40 3.64
CA PHE A 181 0.87 -2.94 4.46
C PHE A 181 0.43 -2.70 5.91
N ASP A 182 1.31 -2.94 6.85
CA ASP A 182 1.09 -2.57 8.26
C ASP A 182 1.24 -1.08 8.45
N LEU A 183 2.20 -0.47 7.73
CA LEU A 183 2.45 0.95 7.70
C LEU A 183 2.78 1.40 6.27
N THR A 184 2.17 2.49 5.83
CA THR A 184 2.53 3.20 4.61
C THR A 184 2.88 4.64 4.98
N LEU A 185 4.15 5.01 4.76
CA LEU A 185 4.62 6.38 4.94
C LEU A 185 4.33 7.18 3.67
N LEU A 186 3.72 8.34 3.84
CA LEU A 186 3.35 9.24 2.75
C LEU A 186 3.81 10.67 3.05
N GLY A 187 4.04 11.42 2.00
CA GLY A 187 4.14 12.87 2.01
C GLY A 187 3.05 13.50 1.15
N MET A 188 2.92 14.83 1.23
CA MET A 188 2.06 15.61 0.37
C MET A 188 2.88 16.66 -0.38
N GLY A 189 2.73 16.69 -1.71
CA GLY A 189 3.29 17.73 -2.56
C GLY A 189 2.59 19.09 -2.36
N ASP A 190 3.22 20.15 -2.82
CA ASP A 190 2.67 21.51 -2.72
C ASP A 190 1.42 21.71 -3.60
N ASP A 191 1.17 20.79 -4.52
CA ASP A 191 -0.02 20.74 -5.38
C ASP A 191 -1.10 19.77 -4.86
N GLY A 192 -0.85 19.08 -3.73
CA GLY A 192 -1.77 18.12 -3.13
C GLY A 192 -1.64 16.69 -3.66
N HIS A 193 -0.58 16.37 -4.43
CA HIS A 193 -0.28 14.98 -4.78
C HIS A 193 0.23 14.19 -3.58
N THR A 194 0.11 12.87 -3.65
CA THR A 194 0.77 11.93 -2.72
C THR A 194 1.31 10.74 -3.51
N ALA A 195 2.35 10.06 -2.99
CA ALA A 195 3.16 9.14 -3.77
C ALA A 195 3.62 9.84 -5.07
N SER A 196 3.47 9.21 -6.25
CA SER A 196 3.58 9.91 -7.54
C SER A 196 2.23 9.98 -8.27
N LEU A 197 1.12 10.21 -7.55
CA LEU A 197 -0.23 10.38 -8.10
C LEU A 197 -0.59 11.86 -8.15
N PHE A 198 -0.38 12.48 -9.32
CA PHE A 198 -0.42 13.94 -9.50
C PHE A 198 -1.78 14.44 -9.99
N PRO A 199 -2.18 15.69 -9.66
CA PRO A 199 -3.42 16.29 -10.15
C PRO A 199 -3.51 16.29 -11.68
N GLY A 200 -4.67 15.91 -12.19
CA GLY A 200 -4.97 15.92 -13.64
C GLY A 200 -4.35 14.76 -14.43
N MET A 201 -3.69 13.82 -13.78
CA MET A 201 -3.16 12.61 -14.41
C MET A 201 -4.14 11.44 -14.28
N ASP A 202 -4.29 10.63 -15.34
CA ASP A 202 -5.24 9.50 -15.38
C ASP A 202 -4.96 8.45 -14.29
N GLN A 203 -3.70 8.31 -13.89
CA GLN A 203 -3.25 7.37 -12.85
C GLN A 203 -3.90 7.61 -11.48
N VAL A 204 -4.43 8.80 -11.24
CA VAL A 204 -5.21 9.11 -10.02
C VAL A 204 -6.49 8.28 -9.94
N ASN A 205 -7.05 7.90 -11.10
CA ASN A 205 -8.29 7.14 -11.21
C ASN A 205 -8.06 5.64 -11.46
N GLU A 206 -6.80 5.16 -11.42
CA GLU A 206 -6.50 3.73 -11.61
C GLU A 206 -7.16 2.89 -10.49
N ALA A 207 -7.97 1.93 -10.88
CA ALA A 207 -8.77 1.11 -9.97
C ALA A 207 -8.38 -0.38 -9.96
N ASP A 208 -7.71 -0.87 -11.01
CA ASP A 208 -7.44 -2.28 -11.23
C ASP A 208 -5.99 -2.67 -10.95
N LYS A 209 -5.03 -1.84 -11.38
CA LYS A 209 -3.61 -2.10 -11.19
C LYS A 209 -3.16 -1.72 -9.78
N TRP A 210 -2.21 -2.46 -9.26
CA TRP A 210 -1.57 -2.14 -7.97
C TRP A 210 -0.47 -1.10 -8.14
N VAL A 211 0.18 -1.13 -9.31
CA VAL A 211 1.33 -0.28 -9.61
C VAL A 211 1.18 0.32 -10.99
N VAL A 212 1.48 1.59 -11.11
CA VAL A 212 1.51 2.32 -12.40
C VAL A 212 2.89 2.89 -12.66
N GLY A 213 3.30 2.87 -13.93
CA GLY A 213 4.53 3.49 -14.41
C GLY A 213 4.17 4.44 -15.55
N TYR A 214 4.69 5.67 -15.52
CA TYR A 214 4.34 6.68 -16.50
C TYR A 214 5.27 7.91 -16.47
N PHE A 215 5.25 8.69 -17.55
CA PHE A 215 5.96 9.95 -17.66
C PHE A 215 5.14 11.11 -17.07
N VAL A 216 5.78 11.94 -16.27
CA VAL A 216 5.18 13.14 -15.67
C VAL A 216 5.73 14.38 -16.34
N ASP A 217 4.95 14.98 -17.27
CA ASP A 217 5.38 16.07 -18.15
C ASP A 217 5.96 17.27 -17.38
N ARG A 218 5.28 17.73 -16.34
CA ARG A 218 5.69 18.88 -15.53
C ARG A 218 7.00 18.66 -14.76
N GLU A 219 7.30 17.41 -14.41
CA GLU A 219 8.52 17.00 -13.73
C GLU A 219 9.62 16.61 -14.72
N ARG A 220 9.23 16.36 -15.99
CA ARG A 220 10.08 15.82 -17.07
C ARG A 220 10.78 14.53 -16.63
N LYS A 221 10.09 13.67 -15.91
CA LYS A 221 10.61 12.42 -15.32
C LYS A 221 9.58 11.32 -15.36
N GLU A 222 10.06 10.10 -15.53
CA GLU A 222 9.27 8.90 -15.34
C GLU A 222 9.14 8.56 -13.84
N ARG A 223 7.97 8.03 -13.48
CA ARG A 223 7.60 7.64 -12.12
C ARG A 223 7.01 6.25 -12.11
N VAL A 224 7.28 5.51 -11.05
CA VAL A 224 6.55 4.30 -10.69
C VAL A 224 5.86 4.57 -9.36
N SER A 225 4.58 4.20 -9.23
CA SER A 225 3.77 4.53 -8.05
C SER A 225 2.80 3.41 -7.69
N LEU A 226 2.58 3.19 -6.40
CA LEU A 226 1.40 2.47 -5.92
C LEU A 226 0.15 3.27 -6.22
N THR A 227 -0.97 2.57 -6.45
CA THR A 227 -2.28 3.15 -6.73
C THR A 227 -3.12 3.35 -5.46
N PHE A 228 -4.16 4.15 -5.52
CA PHE A 228 -5.04 4.40 -4.36
C PHE A 228 -5.71 3.13 -3.81
N PRO A 229 -6.15 2.15 -4.62
CA PRO A 229 -6.64 0.88 -4.08
C PRO A 229 -5.64 0.21 -3.12
N VAL A 230 -4.36 0.15 -3.49
CA VAL A 230 -3.31 -0.45 -2.66
C VAL A 230 -3.01 0.40 -1.42
N LEU A 231 -2.88 1.73 -1.59
CA LEU A 231 -2.66 2.64 -0.47
C LEU A 231 -3.79 2.52 0.56
N ASN A 232 -5.05 2.54 0.11
CA ASN A 232 -6.23 2.45 0.97
C ASN A 232 -6.45 1.09 1.63
N ALA A 233 -5.78 0.03 1.16
CA ALA A 233 -5.79 -1.27 1.82
C ALA A 233 -4.86 -1.33 3.05
N SER A 234 -3.99 -0.34 3.26
CA SER A 234 -3.03 -0.29 4.37
C SER A 234 -3.72 -0.19 5.73
N ARG A 235 -3.10 -0.78 6.76
CA ARG A 235 -3.59 -0.70 8.16
C ARG A 235 -3.38 0.68 8.76
N HIS A 236 -2.23 1.29 8.46
CA HIS A 236 -1.90 2.65 8.86
C HIS A 236 -1.32 3.41 7.67
N LEU A 237 -1.98 4.49 7.28
CA LEU A 237 -1.48 5.50 6.38
C LEU A 237 -0.97 6.65 7.24
N LEU A 238 0.33 6.87 7.28
CA LEU A 238 0.95 7.96 8.00
C LEU A 238 1.45 9.00 7.02
N MET A 239 0.75 10.12 6.94
CA MET A 239 1.15 11.30 6.19
C MET A 239 1.97 12.21 7.10
N MET A 240 3.24 12.44 6.75
CA MET A 240 4.13 13.32 7.53
C MET A 240 4.43 14.60 6.77
N MET A 241 4.32 15.73 7.44
CA MET A 241 4.52 17.06 6.86
C MET A 241 5.13 18.02 7.88
N GLU A 242 6.03 18.87 7.41
CA GLU A 242 6.66 19.90 8.24
C GLU A 242 6.81 21.22 7.49
N GLY A 243 6.82 22.30 8.23
CA GLY A 243 7.14 23.63 7.77
C GLY A 243 5.97 24.38 7.13
N GLN A 244 6.05 25.71 7.22
CA GLN A 244 4.97 26.62 6.83
C GLN A 244 4.61 26.56 5.33
N LYS A 245 5.51 26.08 4.47
CA LYS A 245 5.21 25.90 3.02
C LYS A 245 4.04 24.95 2.76
N LYS A 246 3.71 24.06 3.72
CA LYS A 246 2.60 23.12 3.63
C LYS A 246 1.26 23.70 4.08
N ALA A 247 1.26 24.81 4.82
CA ALA A 247 0.10 25.33 5.53
C ALA A 247 -1.10 25.64 4.62
N GLU A 248 -0.89 26.34 3.50
CA GLU A 248 -1.96 26.67 2.54
C GLU A 248 -2.59 25.41 1.96
N ARG A 249 -1.73 24.48 1.49
CA ARG A 249 -2.22 23.25 0.88
C ARG A 249 -2.94 22.35 1.89
N LEU A 250 -2.44 22.28 3.12
CA LEU A 250 -3.12 21.57 4.20
C LEU A 250 -4.51 22.13 4.49
N LYS A 251 -4.61 23.46 4.56
CA LYS A 251 -5.91 24.13 4.73
C LYS A 251 -6.88 23.79 3.60
N ASP A 252 -6.44 23.88 2.34
CA ASP A 252 -7.26 23.54 1.18
C ASP A 252 -7.75 22.09 1.23
N VAL A 253 -6.87 21.17 1.59
CA VAL A 253 -7.15 19.73 1.62
C VAL A 253 -8.07 19.34 2.78
N LEU A 254 -7.85 19.92 3.97
CA LEU A 254 -8.54 19.52 5.20
C LEU A 254 -9.82 20.30 5.46
N GLU A 255 -9.86 21.59 5.10
CA GLU A 255 -10.97 22.50 5.41
C GLU A 255 -11.69 23.03 4.15
N GLY A 256 -11.10 22.83 2.96
CA GLY A 256 -11.73 23.18 1.69
C GLY A 256 -12.77 22.16 1.25
N SER A 257 -13.46 22.46 0.15
CA SER A 257 -14.40 21.53 -0.47
C SER A 257 -13.65 20.29 -0.99
N SER A 258 -14.29 19.13 -0.89
CA SER A 258 -13.73 17.89 -1.46
C SER A 258 -13.52 18.05 -2.96
N ASN A 259 -12.28 17.94 -3.41
CA ASN A 259 -11.89 18.02 -4.82
C ASN A 259 -10.72 17.06 -5.11
N PRO A 260 -10.94 15.75 -5.05
CA PRO A 260 -9.89 14.75 -5.26
C PRO A 260 -9.14 14.88 -6.60
N PRO A 261 -9.77 15.27 -7.73
CA PRO A 261 -9.02 15.54 -8.96
C PRO A 261 -7.99 16.68 -8.84
N ARG A 262 -8.27 17.68 -8.02
CA ARG A 262 -7.37 18.80 -7.72
C ARG A 262 -6.37 18.47 -6.63
N TYR A 263 -6.79 17.68 -5.64
CA TYR A 263 -6.00 17.28 -4.48
C TYR A 263 -6.03 15.77 -4.34
N PRO A 264 -5.18 15.03 -5.08
CA PRO A 264 -5.18 13.57 -5.07
C PRO A 264 -5.09 12.93 -3.68
N VAL A 265 -4.44 13.60 -2.72
CA VAL A 265 -4.39 13.16 -1.32
C VAL A 265 -5.77 12.89 -0.72
N GLN A 266 -6.83 13.55 -1.20
CA GLN A 266 -8.22 13.33 -0.74
C GLN A 266 -8.83 11.99 -1.22
N HIS A 267 -8.14 11.23 -2.09
CA HIS A 267 -8.48 9.83 -2.40
C HIS A 267 -8.04 8.85 -1.30
N LEU A 268 -7.24 9.29 -0.32
CA LEU A 268 -6.87 8.45 0.81
C LEU A 268 -8.07 8.25 1.74
N ARG A 269 -8.71 7.09 1.60
CA ARG A 269 -9.92 6.67 2.32
C ARG A 269 -9.76 5.21 2.72
N PRO A 270 -8.97 4.92 3.78
CA PRO A 270 -8.69 3.54 4.15
C PRO A 270 -9.96 2.75 4.39
N THR A 271 -10.00 1.52 3.86
CA THR A 271 -11.19 0.65 3.94
C THR A 271 -11.49 0.24 5.37
N ASP A 272 -10.46 -0.16 6.13
CA ASP A 272 -10.53 -0.56 7.54
C ASP A 272 -9.24 -0.22 8.30
N GLY A 273 -8.42 0.67 7.73
CA GLY A 273 -7.21 1.21 8.31
C GLY A 273 -7.41 2.57 8.96
N LYS A 274 -6.30 3.17 9.41
CA LYS A 274 -6.25 4.53 9.94
C LYS A 274 -5.50 5.45 8.97
N LEU A 275 -6.02 6.65 8.76
CA LEU A 275 -5.33 7.74 8.08
C LEU A 275 -4.91 8.77 9.13
N ILE A 276 -3.63 8.98 9.29
CA ILE A 276 -3.05 9.88 10.28
C ILE A 276 -2.23 10.94 9.56
N PHE A 277 -2.52 12.20 9.85
CA PHE A 277 -1.75 13.36 9.42
C PHE A 277 -0.95 13.88 10.60
N ALA A 278 0.35 13.58 10.61
CA ALA A 278 1.31 14.05 11.61
C ALA A 278 2.08 15.26 11.06
N MET A 279 2.03 16.38 11.76
CA MET A 279 2.60 17.63 11.28
C MET A 279 3.10 18.52 12.42
N ASP A 280 3.98 19.44 12.10
CA ASP A 280 4.38 20.48 13.03
C ASP A 280 3.37 21.67 13.06
N ALA A 281 3.49 22.53 14.08
CA ALA A 281 2.63 23.69 14.25
C ALA A 281 2.76 24.68 13.07
N ALA A 282 3.92 24.75 12.41
CA ALA A 282 4.13 25.63 11.27
C ALA A 282 3.33 25.16 10.05
N ALA A 283 3.31 23.85 9.76
CA ALA A 283 2.48 23.26 8.72
C ALA A 283 0.98 23.43 9.04
N ALA A 284 0.59 23.33 10.30
CA ALA A 284 -0.81 23.48 10.75
C ALA A 284 -1.24 24.96 11.00
N SER A 285 -0.38 25.94 10.70
CA SER A 285 -0.58 27.34 11.12
C SER A 285 -1.85 28.01 10.59
N LEU A 286 -2.35 27.56 9.44
CA LEU A 286 -3.57 28.11 8.81
C LEU A 286 -4.83 27.26 9.06
N LEU A 287 -4.74 26.16 9.81
CA LEU A 287 -5.90 25.37 10.18
C LEU A 287 -6.70 26.05 11.28
N LYS A 288 -8.04 26.10 11.13
CA LYS A 288 -8.98 26.64 12.10
C LYS A 288 -9.20 25.71 13.28
N LYS A 289 -9.27 24.41 13.02
CA LYS A 289 -9.41 23.36 14.05
C LYS A 289 -8.05 22.72 14.30
N LYS A 290 -7.49 22.98 15.46
CA LYS A 290 -6.24 22.39 15.98
C LYS A 290 -6.61 21.40 17.10
N SER A 291 -7.45 20.44 16.79
CA SER A 291 -7.90 19.46 17.81
C SER A 291 -7.20 18.13 17.60
#